data_40294e889c93b13159fd0b1a02c8f14c
#
_entry.id   40294e889c93b13159fd0b1a02c8f14c
#
_cell.length_a   1.000
_cell.length_b   1.000
_cell.length_c   1.000
_cell.angle_alpha   90.00
_cell.angle_beta   90.00
_cell.angle_gamma   90.00
#
_symmetry.space_group_name_H-M   'P 1'
#
loop_
_entity.id
_entity.type
_entity.pdbx_description
1 polymer ?
#
loop_
_entity_poly.entity_id
_entity_poly.type
_entity_poly.pdbx_seq_one_letter_code
_entity_poly.pdbx_strand_id
1 'polypeptide(L)'
;MDLPEHLAERCRWLSDQTVPVGDGPVIVWLKSLFRTHENPAVDVGRWMAHHHDRPLLIYHGLDERYPHASLRHHNAVMDAAVDLHRGFKKQGLRYVFHLAREGHRPSVMKRLAGQASMIVTDLFPLPPWTDWVRSVADMADGPVVEVDGHCVIPMPLYGRSVDRPFKFRNATKKLRKQRLQR
;
A
#
# COMPACT_ATOMS: atom_id res chain seq x y z
N MET A 1 17.72 -10.38 6.07
CA MET A 1 17.05 -10.17 7.39
C MET A 1 15.55 -10.10 7.12
N ASP A 2 14.80 -10.97 7.79
CA ASP A 2 13.38 -11.14 7.49
C ASP A 2 12.51 -10.06 8.12
N LEU A 3 11.40 -9.71 7.44
CA LEU A 3 10.37 -8.83 8.01
C LEU A 3 9.90 -9.36 9.38
N PRO A 4 9.61 -8.48 10.36
CA PRO A 4 8.93 -8.89 11.59
C PRO A 4 7.64 -9.66 11.29
N GLU A 5 7.38 -10.74 12.04
CA GLU A 5 6.25 -11.64 11.80
C GLU A 5 4.91 -10.91 11.64
N HIS A 6 4.64 -9.92 12.51
CA HIS A 6 3.40 -9.13 12.48
C HIS A 6 3.22 -8.26 11.23
N LEU A 7 4.31 -7.97 10.49
CA LEU A 7 4.27 -7.31 9.19
C LEU A 7 4.25 -8.35 8.06
N ALA A 8 5.07 -9.40 8.16
CA ALA A 8 5.17 -10.44 7.14
C ALA A 8 3.82 -11.12 6.88
N GLU A 9 3.04 -11.42 7.92
CA GLU A 9 1.71 -12.03 7.81
C GLU A 9 0.66 -11.16 7.07
N ARG A 10 0.96 -9.86 6.87
CA ARG A 10 0.12 -8.91 6.15
C ARG A 10 0.49 -8.75 4.70
N CYS A 11 1.63 -9.31 4.30
CA CYS A 11 2.20 -9.14 2.98
C CYS A 11 1.66 -10.16 1.97
N ARG A 12 1.31 -9.69 0.78
CA ARG A 12 1.05 -10.49 -0.41
C ARG A 12 2.04 -10.07 -1.50
N TRP A 13 3.05 -10.89 -1.72
CA TRP A 13 4.05 -10.66 -2.76
C TRP A 13 3.48 -10.98 -4.14
N LEU A 14 3.77 -10.13 -5.13
CA LEU A 14 3.33 -10.30 -6.52
C LEU A 14 4.46 -10.83 -7.42
N SER A 15 5.62 -11.11 -6.85
CA SER A 15 6.79 -11.70 -7.50
C SER A 15 7.48 -12.66 -6.54
N ASP A 16 8.29 -13.56 -7.07
CA ASP A 16 9.13 -14.47 -6.26
C ASP A 16 10.27 -13.71 -5.56
N GLN A 17 10.60 -12.52 -6.05
CA GLN A 17 11.60 -11.65 -5.44
C GLN A 17 10.95 -10.84 -4.32
N THR A 18 11.62 -10.81 -3.15
CA THR A 18 11.11 -10.19 -1.94
C THR A 18 12.05 -9.14 -1.33
N VAL A 19 13.15 -8.85 -2.01
CA VAL A 19 14.13 -7.84 -1.59
C VAL A 19 14.29 -6.76 -2.64
N PRO A 20 14.57 -5.50 -2.26
CA PRO A 20 14.79 -4.40 -3.20
C PRO A 20 15.90 -4.71 -4.22
N VAL A 21 15.74 -4.26 -5.45
CA VAL A 21 16.71 -4.42 -6.54
C VAL A 21 17.19 -3.06 -7.05
N GLY A 22 18.45 -3.02 -7.54
CA GLY A 22 19.06 -1.77 -8.01
C GLY A 22 19.20 -0.71 -6.91
N ASP A 23 19.43 0.54 -7.29
CA ASP A 23 19.74 1.64 -6.39
C ASP A 23 18.59 2.64 -6.18
N GLY A 24 17.44 2.37 -6.74
CA GLY A 24 16.24 3.19 -6.65
C GLY A 24 15.64 3.25 -5.24
N PRO A 25 14.67 4.15 -5.00
CA PRO A 25 13.98 4.23 -3.74
C PRO A 25 13.03 3.05 -3.53
N VAL A 26 12.78 2.71 -2.25
CA VAL A 26 11.57 1.99 -1.87
C VAL A 26 10.40 2.97 -1.93
N ILE A 27 9.38 2.65 -2.71
CA ILE A 27 8.19 3.50 -2.87
C ILE A 27 7.02 2.88 -2.14
N VAL A 28 6.44 3.60 -1.18
CA VAL A 28 5.15 3.25 -0.58
C VAL A 28 4.05 3.97 -1.36
N TRP A 29 3.27 3.23 -2.13
CA TRP A 29 2.16 3.77 -2.91
C TRP A 29 0.85 3.63 -2.13
N LEU A 30 0.35 4.75 -1.58
CA LEU A 30 -0.93 4.79 -0.87
C LEU A 30 -2.09 4.96 -1.85
N LYS A 31 -3.09 4.08 -1.77
CA LYS A 31 -4.29 4.06 -2.63
C LYS A 31 -5.59 4.18 -1.85
N SER A 32 -5.65 3.60 -0.65
CA SER A 32 -6.86 3.51 0.15
C SER A 32 -6.62 3.72 1.65
N LEU A 33 -5.41 3.49 2.14
CA LEU A 33 -5.06 3.57 3.55
C LEU A 33 -4.44 4.95 3.88
N PHE A 34 -5.28 5.98 3.97
CA PHE A 34 -4.85 7.37 4.16
C PHE A 34 -4.66 7.72 5.64
N ARG A 35 -3.65 7.14 6.27
CA ARG A 35 -3.28 7.45 7.67
C ARG A 35 -1.76 7.38 7.87
N THR A 36 -1.25 8.16 8.81
CA THR A 36 0.18 8.27 9.13
C THR A 36 0.61 7.42 10.31
N HIS A 37 -0.34 6.85 11.04
CA HIS A 37 -0.13 5.98 12.19
C HIS A 37 -0.77 4.63 11.94
N GLU A 38 -0.22 3.58 12.58
CA GLU A 38 -0.71 2.21 12.43
C GLU A 38 -0.95 1.82 10.96
N ASN A 39 0.01 2.19 10.10
CA ASN A 39 -0.05 1.93 8.67
C ASN A 39 0.97 0.86 8.28
N PRO A 40 0.57 -0.42 8.24
CA PRO A 40 1.49 -1.52 7.96
C PRO A 40 2.22 -1.40 6.62
N ALA A 41 1.61 -0.77 5.60
CA ALA A 41 2.29 -0.56 4.32
C ALA A 41 3.46 0.43 4.47
N VAL A 42 3.27 1.51 5.25
CA VAL A 42 4.36 2.44 5.57
C VAL A 42 5.42 1.77 6.43
N ASP A 43 5.02 0.94 7.39
CA ASP A 43 5.96 0.25 8.28
C ASP A 43 6.83 -0.77 7.51
N VAL A 44 6.23 -1.54 6.59
CA VAL A 44 6.97 -2.44 5.67
C VAL A 44 7.93 -1.63 4.80
N GLY A 45 7.46 -0.53 4.20
CA GLY A 45 8.31 0.33 3.36
C GLY A 45 9.50 0.91 4.13
N ARG A 46 9.28 1.40 5.36
CA ARG A 46 10.34 1.90 6.25
C ARG A 46 11.35 0.82 6.61
N TRP A 47 10.84 -0.36 6.96
CA TRP A 47 11.67 -1.51 7.31
C TRP A 47 12.57 -1.90 6.15
N MET A 48 11.99 -2.06 4.94
CA MET A 48 12.72 -2.42 3.73
C MET A 48 13.75 -1.36 3.34
N ALA A 49 13.37 -0.08 3.34
CA ALA A 49 14.26 1.03 3.02
C ALA A 49 15.47 1.08 3.98
N HIS A 50 15.22 0.95 5.29
CA HIS A 50 16.27 0.98 6.30
C HIS A 50 17.23 -0.20 6.20
N HIS A 51 16.72 -1.44 6.07
CA HIS A 51 17.55 -2.64 6.08
C HIS A 51 18.33 -2.87 4.77
N HIS A 52 17.91 -2.24 3.70
CA HIS A 52 18.59 -2.35 2.40
C HIS A 52 19.31 -1.06 1.99
N ASP A 53 19.43 -0.09 2.91
CA ASP A 53 20.05 1.22 2.66
C ASP A 53 19.51 1.90 1.40
N ARG A 54 18.18 2.03 1.33
CA ARG A 54 17.47 2.67 0.21
C ARG A 54 16.71 3.90 0.67
N PRO A 55 16.62 4.94 -0.16
CA PRO A 55 15.73 6.05 0.11
C PRO A 55 14.27 5.59 0.17
N LEU A 56 13.46 6.21 1.05
CA LEU A 56 12.03 5.97 1.15
C LEU A 56 11.25 7.14 0.53
N LEU A 57 10.29 6.83 -0.33
CA LEU A 57 9.32 7.78 -0.85
C LEU A 57 7.90 7.29 -0.61
N ILE A 58 7.09 8.08 0.07
CA ILE A 58 5.65 7.82 0.18
C ILE A 58 4.94 8.60 -0.94
N TYR A 59 4.33 7.87 -1.85
CA TYR A 59 3.63 8.41 -3.01
C TYR A 59 2.12 8.21 -2.86
N HIS A 60 1.36 9.28 -3.10
CA HIS A 60 -0.09 9.27 -3.13
C HIS A 60 -0.55 9.93 -4.43
N GLY A 61 -1.22 9.20 -5.30
CA GLY A 61 -1.71 9.68 -6.58
C GLY A 61 -3.22 9.77 -6.63
N LEU A 62 -3.73 10.85 -7.23
CA LEU A 62 -5.13 11.00 -7.63
C LEU A 62 -5.17 11.27 -9.13
N ASP A 63 -5.99 10.52 -9.86
CA ASP A 63 -6.27 10.76 -11.28
C ASP A 63 -7.70 11.28 -11.42
N GLU A 64 -7.87 12.47 -12.01
CA GLU A 64 -9.20 13.07 -12.20
C GLU A 64 -10.10 12.24 -13.12
N ARG A 65 -9.53 11.36 -13.94
CA ARG A 65 -10.26 10.50 -14.89
C ARG A 65 -10.84 9.24 -14.24
N TYR A 66 -10.68 9.07 -12.93
CA TYR A 66 -11.27 7.92 -12.24
C TYR A 66 -12.80 7.90 -12.43
N PRO A 67 -13.36 6.94 -13.18
CA PRO A 67 -14.74 7.03 -13.68
C PRO A 67 -15.82 6.96 -12.60
N HIS A 68 -15.45 6.45 -11.39
CA HIS A 68 -16.37 6.34 -10.26
C HIS A 68 -16.17 7.44 -9.21
N ALA A 69 -15.29 8.40 -9.48
CA ALA A 69 -15.02 9.50 -8.56
C ALA A 69 -16.08 10.59 -8.69
N SER A 70 -16.68 10.95 -7.58
CA SER A 70 -17.46 12.16 -7.44
C SER A 70 -16.61 13.32 -6.93
N LEU A 71 -17.13 14.55 -7.04
CA LEU A 71 -16.49 15.71 -6.41
C LEU A 71 -16.24 15.50 -4.91
N ARG A 72 -17.18 14.84 -4.21
CA ARG A 72 -17.00 14.48 -2.79
C ARG A 72 -15.80 13.55 -2.60
N HIS A 73 -15.63 12.55 -3.46
CA HIS A 73 -14.49 11.63 -3.40
C HIS A 73 -13.17 12.38 -3.63
N HIS A 74 -13.09 13.21 -4.65
CA HIS A 74 -11.89 14.00 -4.93
C HIS A 74 -11.54 14.95 -3.79
N ASN A 75 -12.52 15.64 -3.20
CA ASN A 75 -12.29 16.51 -2.05
C ASN A 75 -11.77 15.71 -0.84
N ALA A 76 -12.39 14.56 -0.52
CA ALA A 76 -11.93 13.72 0.59
C ALA A 76 -10.49 13.23 0.41
N VAL A 77 -10.09 12.86 -0.83
CA VAL A 77 -8.70 12.45 -1.13
C VAL A 77 -7.74 13.64 -1.01
N MET A 78 -8.13 14.83 -1.45
CA MET A 78 -7.30 16.04 -1.32
C MET A 78 -7.15 16.47 0.14
N ASP A 79 -8.21 16.45 0.94
CA ASP A 79 -8.15 16.73 2.38
C ASP A 79 -7.25 15.73 3.10
N ALA A 80 -7.40 14.44 2.79
CA ALA A 80 -6.51 13.40 3.31
C ALA A 80 -5.05 13.65 2.92
N ALA A 81 -4.78 14.14 1.69
CA ALA A 81 -3.42 14.43 1.25
C ALA A 81 -2.78 15.57 2.07
N VAL A 82 -3.55 16.59 2.46
CA VAL A 82 -3.08 17.66 3.36
C VAL A 82 -2.70 17.12 4.73
N ASP A 83 -3.54 16.26 5.30
CA ASP A 83 -3.28 15.67 6.62
C ASP A 83 -2.10 14.70 6.59
N LEU A 84 -2.00 13.87 5.55
CA LEU A 84 -0.86 12.98 5.32
C LEU A 84 0.44 13.78 5.19
N HIS A 85 0.44 14.87 4.43
CA HIS A 85 1.62 15.74 4.29
C HIS A 85 2.09 16.25 5.65
N ARG A 86 1.18 16.77 6.47
CA ARG A 86 1.49 17.29 7.81
C ARG A 86 2.02 16.18 8.73
N GLY A 87 1.37 15.02 8.72
CA GLY A 87 1.71 13.89 9.58
C GLY A 87 3.06 13.26 9.21
N PHE A 88 3.31 12.99 7.94
CA PHE A 88 4.60 12.43 7.49
C PHE A 88 5.76 13.42 7.65
N LYS A 89 5.52 14.73 7.43
CA LYS A 89 6.51 15.76 7.71
C LYS A 89 6.95 15.76 9.17
N LYS A 90 6.01 15.61 10.12
CA LYS A 90 6.34 15.48 11.57
C LYS A 90 7.17 14.24 11.87
N GLN A 91 7.03 13.18 11.09
CA GLN A 91 7.79 11.94 11.22
C GLN A 91 9.13 11.95 10.46
N GLY A 92 9.48 13.06 9.76
CA GLY A 92 10.67 13.15 8.92
C GLY A 92 10.62 12.31 7.65
N LEU A 93 9.42 11.88 7.22
CA LEU A 93 9.22 11.05 6.04
C LEU A 93 8.92 11.89 4.80
N ARG A 94 9.51 11.51 3.67
CA ARG A 94 9.26 12.16 2.38
C ARG A 94 7.93 11.67 1.80
N TYR A 95 6.97 12.58 1.72
CA TYR A 95 5.65 12.35 1.14
C TYR A 95 5.40 13.24 -0.06
N VAL A 96 4.86 12.68 -1.13
CA VAL A 96 4.48 13.40 -2.35
C VAL A 96 3.04 13.05 -2.73
N PHE A 97 2.22 14.08 -2.87
CA PHE A 97 0.89 13.99 -3.48
C PHE A 97 0.98 14.44 -4.95
N HIS A 98 0.43 13.64 -5.86
CA HIS A 98 0.39 13.94 -7.27
C HIS A 98 -1.04 13.86 -7.81
N LEU A 99 -1.54 14.98 -8.30
CA LEU A 99 -2.81 15.05 -9.02
C LEU A 99 -2.54 14.95 -10.53
N ALA A 100 -2.92 13.83 -11.13
CA ALA A 100 -2.91 13.65 -12.57
C ALA A 100 -4.14 14.33 -13.19
N ARG A 101 -3.91 15.15 -14.23
CA ARG A 101 -4.96 15.90 -14.96
C ARG A 101 -4.76 15.75 -16.46
N GLU A 102 -5.82 15.42 -17.16
CA GLU A 102 -5.79 15.25 -18.61
C GLU A 102 -5.34 16.54 -19.31
N GLY A 103 -4.43 16.40 -20.28
CA GLY A 103 -3.88 17.53 -21.04
C GLY A 103 -2.94 18.48 -20.26
N HIS A 104 -2.80 18.31 -18.93
CA HIS A 104 -1.98 19.19 -18.09
C HIS A 104 -0.88 18.47 -17.31
N ARG A 105 -1.20 17.36 -16.67
CA ARG A 105 -0.27 16.65 -15.80
C ARG A 105 -0.50 15.15 -15.90
N PRO A 106 0.34 14.43 -16.63
CA PRO A 106 0.18 12.98 -16.81
C PRO A 106 0.42 12.23 -15.50
N SER A 107 -0.11 10.99 -15.42
CA SER A 107 0.26 10.06 -14.37
C SER A 107 1.76 9.75 -14.41
N VAL A 108 2.40 9.71 -13.24
CA VAL A 108 3.83 9.43 -13.09
C VAL A 108 4.10 7.99 -12.63
N MET A 109 3.07 7.19 -12.36
CA MET A 109 3.22 5.87 -11.75
C MET A 109 4.07 4.93 -12.59
N LYS A 110 3.91 4.92 -13.92
CA LYS A 110 4.75 4.13 -14.82
C LYS A 110 6.25 4.45 -14.67
N ARG A 111 6.59 5.75 -14.60
CA ARG A 111 7.98 6.18 -14.41
C ARG A 111 8.50 5.82 -13.03
N LEU A 112 7.67 5.96 -11.99
CA LEU A 112 8.04 5.58 -10.63
C LEU A 112 8.26 4.07 -10.53
N ALA A 113 7.45 3.26 -11.18
CA ALA A 113 7.58 1.80 -11.18
C ALA A 113 8.92 1.33 -11.77
N GLY A 114 9.35 1.90 -12.90
CA GLY A 114 10.63 1.57 -13.52
C GLY A 114 11.87 2.17 -12.84
N GLN A 115 11.69 3.02 -11.81
CA GLN A 115 12.80 3.61 -11.05
C GLN A 115 12.85 3.13 -9.59
N ALA A 116 11.84 2.41 -9.14
CA ALA A 116 11.75 1.91 -7.78
C ALA A 116 12.59 0.64 -7.59
N SER A 117 13.36 0.58 -6.50
CA SER A 117 13.98 -0.68 -6.08
C SER A 117 12.94 -1.68 -5.55
N MET A 118 11.82 -1.18 -5.04
CA MET A 118 10.67 -1.95 -4.55
C MET A 118 9.44 -1.05 -4.48
N ILE A 119 8.27 -1.62 -4.72
CA ILE A 119 6.99 -0.96 -4.47
C ILE A 119 6.23 -1.69 -3.38
N VAL A 120 5.86 -0.96 -2.33
CA VAL A 120 4.97 -1.40 -1.27
C VAL A 120 3.65 -0.67 -1.43
N THR A 121 2.52 -1.36 -1.39
CA THR A 121 1.21 -0.71 -1.50
C THR A 121 0.19 -1.33 -0.56
N ASP A 122 -0.85 -0.57 -0.20
CA ASP A 122 -1.94 -1.09 0.60
C ASP A 122 -2.81 -2.08 -0.20
N LEU A 123 -3.16 -3.20 0.43
CA LEU A 123 -4.00 -4.23 -0.17
C LEU A 123 -5.47 -3.83 -0.05
N PHE A 124 -6.13 -3.68 -1.21
CA PHE A 124 -7.57 -3.53 -1.30
C PHE A 124 -8.12 -4.50 -2.38
N PRO A 125 -8.94 -5.50 -2.01
CA PRO A 125 -9.17 -6.69 -2.84
C PRO A 125 -10.27 -6.52 -3.89
N LEU A 126 -10.56 -5.30 -4.32
CA LEU A 126 -11.62 -5.01 -5.29
C LEU A 126 -11.10 -4.21 -6.49
N PRO A 127 -11.64 -4.42 -7.69
CA PRO A 127 -11.43 -3.53 -8.81
C PRO A 127 -11.89 -2.09 -8.47
N PRO A 128 -11.23 -1.08 -9.02
CA PRO A 128 -10.10 -1.11 -9.96
C PRO A 128 -8.72 -1.21 -9.28
N TRP A 129 -8.64 -1.21 -7.93
CA TRP A 129 -7.35 -1.22 -7.21
C TRP A 129 -6.51 -2.45 -7.55
N THR A 130 -7.13 -3.64 -7.65
CA THR A 130 -6.44 -4.87 -8.05
C THR A 130 -5.85 -4.77 -9.45
N ASP A 131 -6.55 -4.15 -10.39
CA ASP A 131 -6.10 -4.01 -11.79
C ASP A 131 -4.96 -3.00 -11.89
N TRP A 132 -5.04 -1.90 -11.13
CA TRP A 132 -3.94 -0.93 -11.06
C TRP A 132 -2.66 -1.53 -10.47
N VAL A 133 -2.78 -2.32 -9.41
CA VAL A 133 -1.61 -2.97 -8.79
C VAL A 133 -1.00 -3.98 -9.74
N ARG A 134 -1.81 -4.80 -10.42
CA ARG A 134 -1.31 -5.74 -11.44
C ARG A 134 -0.58 -5.00 -12.55
N SER A 135 -1.17 -3.94 -13.09
CA SER A 135 -0.54 -3.12 -14.12
C SER A 135 0.79 -2.50 -13.66
N VAL A 136 0.90 -2.10 -12.40
CA VAL A 136 2.16 -1.59 -11.83
C VAL A 136 3.16 -2.72 -11.66
N ALA A 137 2.75 -3.90 -11.20
CA ALA A 137 3.63 -5.05 -11.05
C ALA A 137 4.21 -5.50 -12.39
N ASP A 138 3.41 -5.45 -13.48
CA ASP A 138 3.86 -5.80 -14.85
C ASP A 138 4.89 -4.79 -15.41
N MET A 139 4.96 -3.58 -14.86
CA MET A 139 5.87 -2.52 -15.31
C MET A 139 7.06 -2.27 -14.38
N ALA A 140 7.05 -2.84 -13.19
CA ALA A 140 8.06 -2.60 -12.17
C ALA A 140 9.30 -3.47 -12.43
N ASP A 141 10.49 -2.87 -12.32
CA ASP A 141 11.75 -3.61 -12.38
C ASP A 141 12.04 -4.33 -11.04
N GLY A 142 11.55 -3.78 -9.93
CA GLY A 142 11.69 -4.34 -8.59
C GLY A 142 10.42 -5.03 -8.10
N PRO A 143 10.51 -5.76 -6.97
CA PRO A 143 9.38 -6.47 -6.38
C PRO A 143 8.25 -5.54 -5.97
N VAL A 144 7.02 -6.05 -6.10
CA VAL A 144 5.80 -5.37 -5.65
C VAL A 144 5.14 -6.21 -4.56
N VAL A 145 4.83 -5.57 -3.44
CA VAL A 145 4.15 -6.20 -2.31
C VAL A 145 2.91 -5.40 -1.91
N GLU A 146 1.81 -6.10 -1.74
CA GLU A 146 0.59 -5.56 -1.15
C GLU A 146 0.53 -5.89 0.33
N VAL A 147 0.14 -4.90 1.14
CA VAL A 147 0.11 -5.03 2.62
C VAL A 147 -1.28 -4.74 3.14
N ASP A 148 -1.89 -5.70 3.84
CA ASP A 148 -3.21 -5.51 4.46
C ASP A 148 -3.11 -4.67 5.73
N GLY A 149 -3.58 -3.44 5.65
CA GLY A 149 -3.73 -2.52 6.78
C GLY A 149 -5.18 -2.34 7.24
N HIS A 150 -6.15 -3.02 6.63
CA HIS A 150 -7.58 -2.84 6.88
C HIS A 150 -8.15 -3.86 7.85
N CYS A 151 -7.58 -5.07 7.92
CA CYS A 151 -8.16 -6.19 8.64
C CYS A 151 -7.43 -6.50 9.95
N VAL A 152 -8.20 -6.81 11.01
CA VAL A 152 -7.67 -7.36 12.27
C VAL A 152 -6.99 -8.71 12.02
N ILE A 153 -7.59 -9.54 11.16
CA ILE A 153 -6.98 -10.76 10.66
C ILE A 153 -6.56 -10.49 9.22
N PRO A 154 -5.26 -10.43 8.94
CA PRO A 154 -4.79 -10.16 7.59
C PRO A 154 -5.35 -11.12 6.55
N MET A 155 -5.78 -10.58 5.41
CA MET A 155 -6.28 -11.39 4.30
C MET A 155 -5.26 -12.43 3.81
N PRO A 156 -3.96 -12.11 3.67
CA PRO A 156 -2.96 -13.11 3.30
C PRO A 156 -2.85 -14.25 4.30
N LEU A 157 -2.93 -13.96 5.60
CA LEU A 157 -2.90 -14.98 6.66
C LEU A 157 -4.12 -15.88 6.64
N TYR A 158 -5.31 -15.31 6.41
CA TYR A 158 -6.54 -16.09 6.32
C TYR A 158 -6.60 -16.92 5.03
N GLY A 159 -6.19 -16.36 3.91
CA GLY A 159 -5.85 -17.06 2.65
C GLY A 159 -6.99 -17.76 1.91
N ARG A 160 -8.26 -17.61 2.33
CA ARG A 160 -9.41 -18.26 1.72
C ARG A 160 -10.67 -17.40 1.74
N SER A 161 -11.58 -17.66 0.82
CA SER A 161 -12.93 -17.09 0.85
C SER A 161 -13.92 -18.02 1.52
N VAL A 162 -15.02 -17.46 2.02
CA VAL A 162 -16.16 -18.19 2.56
C VAL A 162 -17.45 -17.56 2.06
N ASP A 163 -18.43 -18.40 1.80
CA ASP A 163 -19.70 -18.03 1.19
C ASP A 163 -20.71 -17.37 2.15
N ARG A 164 -20.48 -17.47 3.48
CA ARG A 164 -21.43 -16.98 4.48
C ARG A 164 -20.74 -16.28 5.67
N PRO A 165 -21.29 -15.17 6.16
CA PRO A 165 -20.70 -14.42 7.27
C PRO A 165 -20.48 -15.24 8.55
N PHE A 166 -21.39 -16.17 8.88
CA PHE A 166 -21.23 -16.98 10.09
C PHE A 166 -20.09 -17.98 9.97
N LYS A 167 -19.80 -18.51 8.76
CA LYS A 167 -18.65 -19.39 8.52
C LYS A 167 -17.35 -18.61 8.73
N PHE A 168 -17.26 -17.38 8.21
CA PHE A 168 -16.13 -16.50 8.43
C PHE A 168 -15.94 -16.23 9.93
N ARG A 169 -17.01 -15.84 10.62
CA ARG A 169 -16.96 -15.58 12.07
C ARG A 169 -16.47 -16.77 12.87
N ASN A 170 -16.94 -17.98 12.55
CA ASN A 170 -16.54 -19.21 13.24
C ASN A 170 -15.08 -19.58 12.93
N ALA A 171 -14.70 -19.54 11.67
CA ALA A 171 -13.33 -19.85 11.23
C ALA A 171 -12.27 -18.89 11.81
N THR A 172 -12.65 -17.62 12.04
CA THR A 172 -11.73 -16.59 12.53
C THR A 172 -11.80 -16.37 14.04
N LYS A 173 -12.71 -17.05 14.77
CA LYS A 173 -12.98 -16.82 16.22
C LYS A 173 -11.72 -16.89 17.08
N LYS A 174 -10.90 -17.93 16.90
CA LYS A 174 -9.66 -18.12 17.67
C LYS A 174 -8.64 -17.03 17.39
N LEU A 175 -8.37 -16.74 16.12
CA LEU A 175 -7.43 -15.70 15.70
C LEU A 175 -7.86 -14.30 16.18
N ARG A 176 -9.14 -13.96 16.08
CA ARG A 176 -9.66 -12.69 16.59
C ARG A 176 -9.45 -12.55 18.09
N LYS A 177 -9.76 -13.60 18.86
CA LYS A 177 -9.57 -13.58 20.32
C LYS A 177 -8.10 -13.34 20.68
N GLN A 178 -7.19 -14.02 20.02
CA GLN A 178 -5.75 -13.85 20.26
C GLN A 178 -5.25 -12.44 19.92
N ARG A 179 -5.75 -11.83 18.85
CA ARG A 179 -5.33 -10.50 18.39
C ARG A 179 -5.93 -9.34 19.17
N LEU A 180 -7.13 -9.51 19.72
CA LEU A 180 -7.78 -8.49 20.54
C LEU A 180 -7.31 -8.50 22.00
N GLN A 181 -6.52 -9.48 22.41
CA GLN A 181 -5.93 -9.57 23.76
C GLN A 181 -4.47 -9.07 23.81
N ARG A 182 -3.91 -8.65 22.69
CA ARG A 182 -2.60 -8.01 22.58
C ARG A 182 -2.80 -6.50 22.51
#